data_03ae4dcd9d3bb8aa0c3618da03e18483
#
_entry.id   03ae4dcd9d3bb8aa0c3618da03e18483
#
_cell.length_a   1.000
_cell.length_b   1.000
_cell.length_c   1.000
_cell.angle_alpha   90.00
_cell.angle_beta   90.00
_cell.angle_gamma   90.00
#
_symmetry.space_group_name_H-M   'P 1'
#
loop_
_entity.id
_entity.type
_entity.pdbx_description
1 polymer ?
#
loop_
_entity_poly.entity_id
_entity_poly.type
_entity_poly.pdbx_seq_one_letter_code
_entity_poly.pdbx_strand_id
1 'polypeptide(L)'
;FRFDQFFSGHTRASGWFSDRFGKARRHFCGDFLGTQDGEDFVLDEKLYYTDGVFEERIWRVTTPGEGLFRAESDSLIGVATGQVQGNTLAMEYTMGVLIEEGRIWELDMKDFMILQPDGSLHNITHVYKWGLRIGTVSTQYQHHEGDQLCTALSDATSAGS
;
A
#
# COMPACT_ATOMS: atom_id res chain seq x y z
N PHE A 1 14.39 -5.47 8.22
CA PHE A 1 12.99 -5.00 8.22
C PHE A 1 12.05 -6.10 8.66
N ARG A 2 11.14 -5.75 9.53
CA ARG A 2 10.05 -6.64 9.92
C ARG A 2 8.71 -5.96 9.69
N PHE A 3 7.90 -6.58 8.83
CA PHE A 3 6.59 -6.06 8.43
C PHE A 3 5.65 -5.90 9.62
N ASP A 4 5.57 -6.93 10.47
CA ASP A 4 4.70 -6.94 11.64
C ASP A 4 5.10 -5.88 12.69
N GLN A 5 6.38 -5.61 12.84
CA GLN A 5 6.85 -4.57 13.77
C GLN A 5 6.52 -3.18 13.25
N PHE A 6 6.75 -2.93 11.95
CA PHE A 6 6.49 -1.61 11.40
C PHE A 6 4.98 -1.29 11.39
N PHE A 7 4.15 -2.23 10.90
CA PHE A 7 2.73 -1.98 10.71
C PHE A 7 1.86 -2.26 11.94
N SER A 8 2.42 -2.62 13.08
CA SER A 8 1.66 -2.83 14.32
C SER A 8 1.05 -1.52 14.79
N GLY A 9 -0.26 -1.53 15.04
CA GLY A 9 -1.01 -0.34 15.41
C GLY A 9 -1.38 0.51 14.20
N HIS A 10 -1.46 1.83 14.40
CA HIS A 10 -1.89 2.75 13.34
C HIS A 10 -0.70 3.32 12.59
N THR A 11 -0.77 3.22 11.25
CA THR A 11 0.13 3.93 10.35
C THR A 11 -0.68 4.70 9.33
N ARG A 12 -0.10 5.77 8.83
CA ARG A 12 -0.70 6.62 7.80
C ARG A 12 0.20 6.65 6.59
N ALA A 13 -0.41 6.56 5.42
CA ALA A 13 0.30 6.64 4.15
C ALA A 13 -0.18 7.84 3.35
N SER A 14 0.72 8.41 2.58
CA SER A 14 0.38 9.34 1.52
C SER A 14 1.20 8.99 0.29
N GLY A 15 0.60 9.14 -0.87
CA GLY A 15 1.29 8.77 -2.10
C GLY A 15 0.55 9.18 -3.35
N TRP A 16 1.13 8.79 -4.48
CA TRP A 16 0.55 9.07 -5.78
C TRP A 16 0.98 8.02 -6.80
N PHE A 17 0.14 7.87 -7.82
CA PHE A 17 0.47 7.11 -9.02
C PHE A 17 0.99 8.08 -10.08
N SER A 18 2.18 7.80 -10.62
CA SER A 18 2.74 8.48 -11.79
C SER A 18 2.62 7.55 -12.99
N ASP A 19 2.21 8.10 -14.14
CA ASP A 19 2.21 7.33 -15.38
C ASP A 19 3.65 7.07 -15.86
N ARG A 20 3.79 6.29 -16.94
CA ARG A 20 5.11 5.94 -17.49
C ARG A 20 5.93 7.14 -18.00
N PHE A 21 5.30 8.30 -18.17
CA PHE A 21 5.96 9.55 -18.55
C PHE A 21 6.33 10.41 -17.35
N GLY A 22 6.09 9.92 -16.13
CA GLY A 22 6.42 10.62 -14.88
C GLY A 22 5.36 11.61 -14.42
N LYS A 23 4.20 11.69 -15.08
CA LYS A 23 3.13 12.59 -14.70
C LYS A 23 2.30 12.01 -13.57
N ALA A 24 2.16 12.75 -12.46
CA ALA A 24 1.30 12.35 -11.36
C ALA A 24 -0.17 12.40 -11.80
N ARG A 25 -0.88 11.29 -11.64
CA ARG A 25 -2.25 11.12 -12.13
C ARG A 25 -3.28 10.94 -11.04
N ARG A 26 -2.88 10.36 -9.90
CA ARG A 26 -3.83 9.99 -8.87
C ARG A 26 -3.12 10.03 -7.52
N HIS A 27 -3.69 10.79 -6.59
CA HIS A 27 -3.15 10.90 -5.23
C HIS A 27 -4.05 10.16 -4.26
N PHE A 28 -3.47 9.68 -3.17
CA PHE A 28 -4.21 9.00 -2.12
C PHE A 28 -3.64 9.28 -0.75
N CYS A 29 -4.48 9.08 0.25
CA CYS A 29 -4.14 8.98 1.65
C CYS A 29 -4.65 7.65 2.18
N GLY A 30 -3.87 6.96 2.99
CA GLY A 30 -4.24 5.67 3.55
C GLY A 30 -4.18 5.65 5.06
N ASP A 31 -5.16 5.00 5.67
CA ASP A 31 -5.16 4.65 7.09
C ASP A 31 -5.01 3.15 7.22
N PHE A 32 -4.06 2.71 8.05
CA PHE A 32 -3.70 1.31 8.22
C PHE A 32 -3.78 0.92 9.68
N LEU A 33 -4.38 -0.21 9.95
CA LEU A 33 -4.40 -0.80 11.29
C LEU A 33 -3.83 -2.22 11.23
N GLY A 34 -2.69 -2.43 11.89
CA GLY A 34 -2.04 -3.72 11.95
C GLY A 34 -2.27 -4.41 13.29
N THR A 35 -2.66 -5.68 13.25
CA THR A 35 -3.01 -6.48 14.43
C THR A 35 -2.42 -7.88 14.32
N GLN A 36 -1.81 -8.37 15.38
CA GLN A 36 -1.34 -9.74 15.47
C GLN A 36 -2.54 -10.68 15.66
N ASP A 37 -2.62 -11.74 14.88
CA ASP A 37 -3.67 -12.75 14.95
C ASP A 37 -3.00 -14.14 14.96
N GLY A 38 -2.70 -14.65 16.16
CA GLY A 38 -1.93 -15.87 16.31
C GLY A 38 -0.53 -15.70 15.73
N GLU A 39 -0.15 -16.57 14.80
CA GLU A 39 1.13 -16.47 14.08
C GLU A 39 1.05 -15.54 12.86
N ASP A 40 -0.16 -15.20 12.44
CA ASP A 40 -0.40 -14.31 11.30
C ASP A 40 -0.48 -12.86 11.74
N PHE A 41 -0.29 -11.98 10.79
CA PHE A 41 -0.45 -10.55 10.98
C PHE A 41 -1.50 -10.02 9.99
N VAL A 42 -2.47 -9.25 10.51
CA VAL A 42 -3.57 -8.72 9.71
C VAL A 42 -3.40 -7.21 9.57
N LEU A 43 -3.41 -6.73 8.33
CA LEU A 43 -3.33 -5.30 8.03
C LEU A 43 -4.63 -4.86 7.35
N ASP A 44 -5.39 -4.01 8.03
CA ASP A 44 -6.57 -3.35 7.48
C ASP A 44 -6.14 -2.05 6.81
N GLU A 45 -6.37 -1.97 5.52
CA GLU A 45 -5.95 -0.87 4.65
C GLU A 45 -7.17 -0.12 4.14
N LYS A 46 -7.24 1.18 4.43
CA LYS A 46 -8.29 2.07 3.92
C LYS A 46 -7.65 3.18 3.09
N LEU A 47 -7.99 3.22 1.82
CA LEU A 47 -7.42 4.17 0.87
C LEU A 47 -8.48 5.16 0.39
N TYR A 48 -8.14 6.44 0.47
CA TYR A 48 -8.98 7.56 0.04
C TYR A 48 -8.25 8.26 -1.11
N TYR A 49 -8.83 8.17 -2.30
CA TYR A 49 -8.25 8.77 -3.50
C TYR A 49 -8.83 10.16 -3.74
N THR A 50 -8.03 11.05 -4.34
CA THR A 50 -8.46 12.42 -4.65
C THR A 50 -9.55 12.50 -5.72
N ASP A 51 -9.78 11.43 -6.47
CA ASP A 51 -10.90 11.31 -7.41
C ASP A 51 -12.22 10.89 -6.74
N GLY A 52 -12.24 10.73 -5.41
CA GLY A 52 -13.42 10.36 -4.64
C GLY A 52 -13.61 8.86 -4.45
N VAL A 53 -12.77 8.03 -5.04
CA VAL A 53 -12.81 6.58 -4.86
C VAL A 53 -12.31 6.22 -3.46
N PHE A 54 -12.97 5.26 -2.83
CA PHE A 54 -12.57 4.65 -1.57
C PHE A 54 -12.39 3.15 -1.76
N GLU A 55 -11.28 2.60 -1.24
CA GLU A 55 -11.03 1.17 -1.21
C GLU A 55 -10.64 0.72 0.18
N GLU A 56 -11.14 -0.46 0.59
CA GLU A 56 -10.69 -1.15 1.80
C GLU A 56 -10.17 -2.52 1.40
N ARG A 57 -9.00 -2.89 1.95
CA ARG A 57 -8.41 -4.20 1.76
C ARG A 57 -7.93 -4.75 3.09
N ILE A 58 -8.16 -6.03 3.29
CA ILE A 58 -7.61 -6.76 4.44
C ILE A 58 -6.53 -7.68 3.91
N TRP A 59 -5.31 -7.45 4.40
CA TRP A 59 -4.16 -8.31 4.09
C TRP A 59 -3.92 -9.26 5.26
N ARG A 60 -3.74 -10.53 4.95
CA ARG A 60 -3.31 -11.53 5.94
C ARG A 60 -1.90 -11.96 5.58
N VAL A 61 -0.94 -11.60 6.44
CA VAL A 61 0.47 -11.92 6.27
C VAL A 61 0.79 -13.16 7.09
N THR A 62 1.16 -14.24 6.41
CA THR A 62 1.38 -15.56 7.04
C THR A 62 2.83 -15.77 7.45
N THR A 63 3.76 -15.02 6.86
CA THR A 63 5.18 -15.04 7.22
C THR A 63 5.67 -13.60 7.42
N PRO A 64 5.31 -12.98 8.56
CA PRO A 64 5.58 -11.53 8.75
C PRO A 64 6.99 -11.20 9.20
N GLY A 65 7.79 -12.21 9.54
CA GLY A 65 9.13 -12.04 10.12
C GLY A 65 10.22 -11.79 9.10
N GLU A 66 11.46 -12.12 9.49
CA GLU A 66 12.62 -11.98 8.62
C GLU A 66 12.64 -13.09 7.55
N GLY A 67 13.12 -12.73 6.35
CA GLY A 67 13.32 -13.67 5.26
C GLY A 67 12.17 -13.69 4.27
N LEU A 68 11.45 -14.80 4.18
CA LEU A 68 10.37 -14.96 3.20
C LEU A 68 9.09 -14.28 3.68
N PHE A 69 8.40 -13.63 2.73
CA PHE A 69 7.14 -12.94 2.95
C PHE A 69 6.04 -13.60 2.10
N ARG A 70 4.88 -13.81 2.71
CA ARG A 70 3.69 -14.32 2.02
C ARG A 70 2.45 -13.63 2.58
N ALA A 71 1.59 -13.15 1.69
CA ALA A 71 0.35 -12.49 2.09
C ALA A 71 -0.79 -12.80 1.14
N GLU A 72 -2.00 -12.74 1.68
CA GLU A 72 -3.26 -12.95 0.96
C GLU A 72 -4.20 -11.77 1.19
N SER A 73 -5.06 -11.50 0.23
CA SER A 73 -6.14 -10.51 0.32
C SER A 73 -7.20 -10.84 -0.75
N ASP A 74 -8.44 -10.44 -0.49
CA ASP A 74 -9.53 -10.63 -1.45
C ASP A 74 -9.31 -9.87 -2.77
N SER A 75 -8.50 -8.81 -2.73
CA SER A 75 -8.16 -8.04 -3.93
C SER A 75 -7.07 -8.67 -4.79
N LEU A 76 -6.40 -9.72 -4.27
CA LEU A 76 -5.32 -10.39 -4.98
C LEU A 76 -5.85 -11.53 -5.84
N ILE A 77 -5.16 -11.75 -6.96
CA ILE A 77 -5.26 -12.97 -7.73
C ILE A 77 -4.06 -13.83 -7.33
N GLY A 78 -4.34 -14.92 -6.61
CA GLY A 78 -3.28 -15.72 -5.97
C GLY A 78 -2.76 -15.05 -4.70
N VAL A 79 -1.46 -15.19 -4.46
CA VAL A 79 -0.81 -14.70 -3.24
C VAL A 79 0.29 -13.71 -3.58
N ALA A 80 0.59 -12.82 -2.64
CA ALA A 80 1.77 -11.99 -2.70
C ALA A 80 2.94 -12.76 -2.09
N THR A 81 4.07 -12.78 -2.76
CA THR A 81 5.30 -13.42 -2.28
C THR A 81 6.45 -12.43 -2.34
N GLY A 82 7.37 -12.56 -1.40
CA GLY A 82 8.52 -11.65 -1.35
C GLY A 82 9.63 -12.14 -0.46
N GLN A 83 10.67 -11.31 -0.37
CA GLN A 83 11.85 -11.55 0.44
C GLN A 83 12.27 -10.27 1.14
N VAL A 84 12.72 -10.43 2.38
CA VAL A 84 13.33 -9.34 3.16
C VAL A 84 14.84 -9.50 3.12
N GLN A 85 15.54 -8.42 2.74
CA GLN A 85 16.98 -8.33 2.80
C GLN A 85 17.37 -6.99 3.45
N GLY A 86 17.92 -7.05 4.66
CA GLY A 86 18.27 -5.85 5.42
C GLY A 86 17.05 -4.97 5.69
N ASN A 87 17.07 -3.75 5.19
CA ASN A 87 16.01 -2.76 5.36
C ASN A 87 14.93 -2.80 4.27
N THR A 88 14.97 -3.79 3.36
CA THR A 88 14.11 -3.81 2.18
C THR A 88 13.28 -5.08 2.13
N LEU A 89 11.97 -4.93 1.91
CA LEU A 89 11.07 -6.00 1.50
C LEU A 89 10.74 -5.81 0.02
N ALA A 90 11.07 -6.83 -0.79
CA ALA A 90 10.69 -6.87 -2.20
C ALA A 90 9.62 -7.93 -2.38
N MET A 91 8.48 -7.59 -2.98
CA MET A 91 7.38 -8.52 -3.19
C MET A 91 6.71 -8.33 -4.55
N GLU A 92 6.05 -9.37 -5.01
CA GLU A 92 5.31 -9.38 -6.27
C GLU A 92 3.90 -9.91 -6.02
N TYR A 93 2.92 -9.30 -6.69
CA TYR A 93 1.53 -9.72 -6.65
C TYR A 93 0.74 -9.16 -7.82
N THR A 94 -0.42 -9.77 -8.08
CA THR A 94 -1.41 -9.27 -9.03
C THR A 94 -2.65 -8.89 -8.24
N MET A 95 -3.18 -7.68 -8.46
CA MET A 95 -4.36 -7.23 -7.73
C MET A 95 -5.36 -6.51 -8.62
N GLY A 96 -6.63 -6.57 -8.21
CA GLY A 96 -7.68 -5.71 -8.74
C GLY A 96 -7.63 -4.35 -8.06
N VAL A 97 -7.56 -3.30 -8.86
CA VAL A 97 -7.57 -1.90 -8.39
C VAL A 97 -8.81 -1.20 -8.92
N LEU A 98 -9.56 -0.58 -8.01
CA LEU A 98 -10.75 0.18 -8.37
C LEU A 98 -10.31 1.52 -8.98
N ILE A 99 -10.54 1.69 -10.29
CA ILE A 99 -10.13 2.88 -11.03
C ILE A 99 -11.22 3.96 -10.93
N GLU A 100 -12.47 3.54 -11.07
CA GLU A 100 -13.64 4.37 -10.90
C GLU A 100 -14.80 3.47 -10.48
N GLU A 101 -15.93 4.05 -10.10
CA GLU A 101 -17.05 3.28 -9.60
C GLU A 101 -17.43 2.15 -10.58
N GLY A 102 -17.39 0.91 -10.08
CA GLY A 102 -17.73 -0.27 -10.83
C GLY A 102 -16.69 -0.75 -11.83
N ARG A 103 -15.49 -0.13 -11.90
CA ARG A 103 -14.45 -0.50 -12.85
C ARG A 103 -13.17 -0.94 -12.15
N ILE A 104 -12.84 -2.22 -12.28
CA ILE A 104 -11.65 -2.83 -11.67
C ILE A 104 -10.67 -3.22 -12.76
N TRP A 105 -9.41 -2.82 -12.61
CA TRP A 105 -8.31 -3.27 -13.44
C TRP A 105 -7.44 -4.26 -12.70
N GLU A 106 -7.07 -5.36 -13.36
CA GLU A 106 -6.07 -6.31 -12.84
C GLU A 106 -4.69 -5.83 -13.24
N LEU A 107 -3.85 -5.60 -12.24
CA LEU A 107 -2.51 -5.04 -12.42
C LEU A 107 -1.47 -5.92 -11.73
N ASP A 108 -0.34 -6.10 -12.39
CA ASP A 108 0.82 -6.78 -11.81
C ASP A 108 1.70 -5.75 -11.11
N MET A 109 2.07 -6.06 -9.87
CA MET A 109 2.82 -5.16 -9.01
C MET A 109 4.18 -5.75 -8.64
N LYS A 110 5.23 -4.94 -8.79
CA LYS A 110 6.54 -5.18 -8.20
C LYS A 110 6.78 -4.12 -7.15
N ASP A 111 6.83 -4.53 -5.91
CA ASP A 111 6.69 -3.66 -4.77
C ASP A 111 7.95 -3.72 -3.90
N PHE A 112 8.47 -2.55 -3.54
CA PHE A 112 9.66 -2.43 -2.70
C PHE A 112 9.32 -1.53 -1.52
N MET A 113 9.45 -2.08 -0.31
CA MET A 113 9.32 -1.31 0.94
C MET A 113 10.69 -1.14 1.56
N ILE A 114 11.12 0.10 1.76
CA ILE A 114 12.46 0.44 2.22
C ILE A 114 12.35 1.24 3.51
N LEU A 115 12.79 0.63 4.62
CA LEU A 115 12.79 1.30 5.92
C LEU A 115 13.92 2.33 5.98
N GLN A 116 13.57 3.56 6.33
CA GLN A 116 14.51 4.67 6.40
C GLN A 116 15.13 4.78 7.80
N PRO A 117 16.32 5.41 7.92
CA PRO A 117 16.96 5.60 9.22
C PRO A 117 16.14 6.40 10.23
N ASP A 118 15.23 7.27 9.76
CA ASP A 118 14.32 8.05 10.63
C ASP A 118 13.10 7.26 11.10
N GLY A 119 12.96 5.99 10.70
CA GLY A 119 11.84 5.13 11.04
C GLY A 119 10.65 5.22 10.09
N SER A 120 10.68 6.12 9.09
CA SER A 120 9.66 6.14 8.05
C SER A 120 9.86 4.98 7.06
N LEU A 121 8.82 4.61 6.33
CA LEU A 121 8.89 3.57 5.32
C LEU A 121 8.53 4.17 3.96
N HIS A 122 9.43 4.02 3.01
CA HIS A 122 9.16 4.41 1.62
C HIS A 122 8.81 3.17 0.82
N ASN A 123 7.76 3.28 0.04
CA ASN A 123 7.27 2.19 -0.79
C ASN A 123 7.22 2.64 -2.25
N ILE A 124 7.87 1.89 -3.09
CA ILE A 124 7.88 2.12 -4.53
C ILE A 124 7.28 0.89 -5.18
N THR A 125 6.17 1.05 -5.91
CA THR A 125 5.49 -0.04 -6.60
C THR A 125 5.49 0.23 -8.09
N HIS A 126 6.17 -0.62 -8.86
CA HIS A 126 6.09 -0.59 -10.31
C HIS A 126 4.85 -1.35 -10.76
N VAL A 127 4.03 -0.71 -11.58
CA VAL A 127 2.72 -1.20 -12.00
C VAL A 127 2.78 -1.61 -13.47
N TYR A 128 2.35 -2.84 -13.74
CA TYR A 128 2.36 -3.42 -15.09
C TYR A 128 0.95 -3.86 -15.49
N LYS A 129 0.64 -3.68 -16.77
CA LYS A 129 -0.55 -4.24 -17.39
C LYS A 129 -0.13 -4.86 -18.72
N TRP A 130 -0.53 -6.14 -18.92
CA TRP A 130 -0.13 -6.92 -20.11
C TRP A 130 1.40 -6.95 -20.34
N GLY A 131 2.16 -7.00 -19.26
CA GLY A 131 3.63 -7.04 -19.32
C GLY A 131 4.29 -5.68 -19.59
N LEU A 132 3.53 -4.60 -19.77
CA LEU A 132 4.06 -3.26 -19.99
C LEU A 132 3.97 -2.44 -18.71
N ARG A 133 5.06 -1.76 -18.36
CA ARG A 133 5.06 -0.85 -17.21
C ARG A 133 4.21 0.38 -17.56
N ILE A 134 3.12 0.57 -16.82
CA ILE A 134 2.22 1.70 -17.02
C ILE A 134 2.46 2.85 -16.06
N GLY A 135 3.20 2.59 -14.98
CA GLY A 135 3.51 3.65 -14.02
C GLY A 135 4.14 3.14 -12.74
N THR A 136 4.21 4.04 -11.77
CA THR A 136 4.83 3.79 -10.47
C THR A 136 3.99 4.45 -9.38
N VAL A 137 3.74 3.71 -8.29
CA VAL A 137 3.14 4.27 -7.08
C VAL A 137 4.28 4.57 -6.10
N SER A 138 4.32 5.80 -5.61
CA SER A 138 5.25 6.24 -4.57
C SER A 138 4.47 6.51 -3.31
N THR A 139 4.82 5.84 -2.21
CA THR A 139 4.09 5.94 -0.95
C THR A 139 5.06 6.15 0.19
N GLN A 140 4.69 7.00 1.13
CA GLN A 140 5.39 7.17 2.38
C GLN A 140 4.47 6.80 3.53
N TYR A 141 4.96 5.94 4.43
CA TYR A 141 4.24 5.50 5.63
C TYR A 141 4.91 6.06 6.85
N GLN A 142 4.10 6.50 7.81
CA GLN A 142 4.54 6.98 9.11
C GLN A 142 3.64 6.43 10.20
N HIS A 143 4.19 6.16 11.37
CA HIS A 143 3.38 5.85 12.54
C HIS A 143 2.53 7.06 12.89
N HIS A 144 1.29 6.79 13.27
CA HIS A 144 0.31 7.81 13.52
C HIS A 144 -0.31 7.62 14.91
N GLU A 145 -0.21 8.65 15.74
CA GLU A 145 -0.91 8.72 17.03
C GLU A 145 -2.00 9.77 16.91
N GLY A 146 -3.22 9.39 17.27
CA GLY A 146 -4.37 10.30 17.29
C GLY A 146 -5.41 10.03 16.21
N ASP A 147 -6.45 10.85 16.19
CA ASP A 147 -7.69 10.65 15.43
C ASP A 147 -7.71 11.36 14.07
N GLN A 148 -6.58 11.88 13.59
CA GLN A 148 -6.54 12.50 12.27
C GLN A 148 -6.59 11.45 11.18
N LEU A 149 -7.77 11.28 10.61
CA LEU A 149 -8.03 10.37 9.52
C LEU A 149 -7.77 11.01 8.16
N CYS A 150 -7.58 10.18 7.16
CA CYS A 150 -7.35 10.63 5.78
C CYS A 150 -8.52 11.42 5.19
N THR A 151 -9.72 11.32 5.76
CA THR A 151 -10.87 12.13 5.37
C THR A 151 -10.58 13.63 5.46
N ALA A 152 -9.75 14.06 6.43
CA ALA A 152 -9.35 15.46 6.56
C ALA A 152 -8.54 15.96 5.35
N LEU A 153 -7.75 15.09 4.74
CA LEU A 153 -6.97 15.43 3.54
C LEU A 153 -7.88 15.60 2.31
N SER A 154 -8.88 14.72 2.14
CA SER A 154 -9.82 14.83 1.02
C SER A 154 -10.66 16.11 1.12
N ASP A 155 -11.07 16.50 2.32
CA ASP A 155 -11.80 17.76 2.57
C ASP A 155 -10.93 18.97 2.22
N ALA A 156 -9.68 18.98 2.63
CA ALA A 156 -8.74 20.06 2.32
C ALA A 156 -8.48 20.17 0.81
N THR A 157 -8.39 19.04 0.11
CA THR A 157 -8.17 19.00 -1.35
C THR A 157 -9.40 19.51 -2.10
N SER A 158 -10.61 19.12 -1.68
CA SER A 158 -11.85 19.59 -2.31
C SER A 158 -12.11 21.07 -2.05
N ALA A 159 -11.68 21.61 -0.90
CA ALA A 159 -11.80 23.03 -0.58
C ALA A 159 -10.82 23.91 -1.38
N GLY A 160 -9.71 23.35 -1.86
CA GLY A 160 -8.71 24.03 -2.67
C GLY A 160 -9.01 24.08 -4.16
N SER A 161 -10.06 23.41 -4.59
CA SER A 161 -10.49 23.37 -5.99
C SER A 161 -11.69 24.32 -6.21
#